data_a97e532bfc5b43d379cba7999ba0cb90
#
_entry.id   a97e532bfc5b43d379cba7999ba0cb90
#
_cell.length_a   1.000
_cell.length_b   1.000
_cell.length_c   1.000
_cell.angle_alpha   90.00
_cell.angle_beta   90.00
_cell.angle_gamma   90.00
#
_symmetry.space_group_name_H-M   'P 1'
#
loop_
_entity.id
_entity.type
_entity.pdbx_description
1 polymer ?
#
loop_
_entity_poly.entity_id
_entity_poly.type
_entity_poly.pdbx_seq_one_letter_code
_entity_poly.pdbx_strand_id
1 'polypeptide(L)'
;IRSGTVIYGDTIIGSHFSTGHNVTIREKTSIGSHCSLGTLDDIQGRCKIGNYVRMHSNVHIGQASVIEDFVWIFPYVVLTNDPTPPSEVMGGVTIKKFAVIATQSVILPGVTINSDSLVAAGAVVTKDVKQYEVVGGNPAKVISDVRKIKNRETGENVYPWRYSFKRYMPWEQSDYDTWEKNKLNHSTL
;
A
#
# COMPACT_ATOMS: atom_id res chain seq x y z
N ILE A 1 -0.92 -10.89 -16.28
CA ILE A 1 -1.37 -11.94 -15.33
C ILE A 1 -0.48 -13.16 -15.52
N ARG A 2 0.12 -13.67 -14.44
CA ARG A 2 0.98 -14.87 -14.47
C ARG A 2 0.21 -16.12 -14.02
N SER A 3 0.84 -17.30 -14.24
CA SER A 3 0.22 -18.62 -14.03
C SER A 3 -0.23 -18.83 -12.58
N GLY A 4 -1.33 -19.58 -12.41
CA GLY A 4 -1.94 -19.89 -11.13
C GLY A 4 -2.74 -18.74 -10.49
N THR A 5 -2.81 -17.58 -11.13
CA THR A 5 -3.62 -16.47 -10.63
C THR A 5 -5.11 -16.77 -10.79
N VAL A 6 -5.87 -16.59 -9.69
CA VAL A 6 -7.32 -16.75 -9.63
C VAL A 6 -7.97 -15.39 -9.34
N ILE A 7 -8.87 -14.98 -10.22
CA ILE A 7 -9.65 -13.73 -10.07
C ILE A 7 -11.12 -14.11 -9.99
N TYR A 8 -11.77 -13.75 -8.90
CA TYR A 8 -13.18 -14.03 -8.66
C TYR A 8 -14.09 -13.05 -9.41
N GLY A 9 -15.37 -13.39 -9.51
CA GLY A 9 -16.38 -12.53 -10.13
C GLY A 9 -16.54 -11.18 -9.43
N ASP A 10 -17.19 -10.24 -10.14
CA ASP A 10 -17.44 -8.86 -9.66
C ASP A 10 -16.16 -8.10 -9.28
N THR A 11 -15.01 -8.46 -9.89
CA THR A 11 -13.74 -7.77 -9.71
C THR A 11 -13.50 -6.80 -10.87
N ILE A 12 -13.16 -5.55 -10.55
CA ILE A 12 -12.83 -4.52 -11.53
C ILE A 12 -11.34 -4.21 -11.45
N ILE A 13 -10.64 -4.28 -12.58
CA ILE A 13 -9.19 -4.05 -12.64
C ILE A 13 -8.89 -3.03 -13.72
N GLY A 14 -8.14 -1.99 -13.37
CA GLY A 14 -7.67 -0.95 -14.29
C GLY A 14 -6.60 -1.42 -15.27
N SER A 15 -6.18 -0.54 -16.14
CA SER A 15 -5.17 -0.80 -17.17
C SER A 15 -3.76 -0.99 -16.57
N HIS A 16 -2.84 -1.62 -17.34
CA HIS A 16 -1.44 -1.83 -16.96
C HIS A 16 -1.26 -2.57 -15.62
N PHE A 17 -2.19 -3.45 -15.30
CA PHE A 17 -2.13 -4.32 -14.13
C PHE A 17 -1.23 -5.53 -14.37
N SER A 18 -0.46 -5.91 -13.38
CA SER A 18 0.41 -7.10 -13.43
C SER A 18 0.36 -7.92 -12.14
N THR A 19 0.57 -9.23 -12.26
CA THR A 19 0.68 -10.13 -11.11
C THR A 19 1.97 -10.95 -11.15
N GLY A 20 2.43 -11.38 -9.99
CA GLY A 20 3.27 -12.57 -9.83
C GLY A 20 2.47 -13.86 -10.07
N HIS A 21 3.04 -14.98 -9.69
CA HIS A 21 2.41 -16.31 -9.81
C HIS A 21 1.48 -16.59 -8.61
N ASN A 22 0.41 -17.38 -8.84
CA ASN A 22 -0.47 -17.88 -7.77
C ASN A 22 -1.09 -16.77 -6.90
N VAL A 23 -1.49 -15.67 -7.52
CA VAL A 23 -2.20 -14.58 -6.83
C VAL A 23 -3.68 -14.92 -6.74
N THR A 24 -4.31 -14.62 -5.61
CA THR A 24 -5.77 -14.73 -5.45
C THR A 24 -6.36 -13.33 -5.25
N ILE A 25 -7.38 -13.00 -6.07
CA ILE A 25 -8.15 -11.74 -5.94
C ILE A 25 -9.60 -12.12 -5.80
N ARG A 26 -10.18 -11.90 -4.62
CA ARG A 26 -11.53 -12.27 -4.32
C ARG A 26 -12.56 -11.24 -4.78
N GLU A 27 -13.79 -11.67 -4.74
CA GLU A 27 -14.99 -11.01 -5.26
C GLU A 27 -15.17 -9.56 -4.78
N LYS A 28 -15.83 -8.75 -5.59
CA LYS A 28 -16.22 -7.36 -5.30
C LYS A 28 -15.03 -6.46 -4.95
N THR A 29 -13.85 -6.78 -5.46
CA THR A 29 -12.63 -5.99 -5.30
C THR A 29 -12.46 -5.05 -6.49
N SER A 30 -12.06 -3.81 -6.22
CA SER A 30 -11.67 -2.86 -7.27
C SER A 30 -10.18 -2.52 -7.15
N ILE A 31 -9.46 -2.58 -8.27
CA ILE A 31 -8.04 -2.27 -8.37
C ILE A 31 -7.86 -1.23 -9.46
N GLY A 32 -7.16 -0.15 -9.15
CA GLY A 32 -6.83 0.91 -10.11
C GLY A 32 -5.81 0.51 -11.17
N SER A 33 -5.40 1.48 -11.94
CA SER A 33 -4.44 1.29 -13.03
C SER A 33 -2.99 1.28 -12.54
N HIS A 34 -2.10 0.66 -13.33
CA HIS A 34 -0.65 0.58 -13.08
C HIS A 34 -0.26 -0.11 -11.75
N CYS A 35 -1.11 -1.01 -11.27
CA CYS A 35 -0.83 -1.77 -10.06
C CYS A 35 -0.04 -3.05 -10.35
N SER A 36 0.79 -3.46 -9.40
CA SER A 36 1.48 -4.73 -9.45
C SER A 36 1.35 -5.51 -8.14
N LEU A 37 0.91 -6.76 -8.22
CA LEU A 37 0.85 -7.70 -7.12
C LEU A 37 1.99 -8.70 -7.21
N GLY A 38 2.56 -9.07 -6.08
CA GLY A 38 3.64 -10.05 -5.98
C GLY A 38 3.15 -11.50 -6.11
N THR A 39 4.08 -12.42 -6.11
CA THR A 39 3.78 -13.86 -6.10
C THR A 39 3.15 -14.26 -4.76
N LEU A 40 2.09 -15.09 -4.81
CA LEU A 40 1.34 -15.56 -3.64
C LEU A 40 0.63 -14.45 -2.84
N ASP A 41 0.35 -13.30 -3.46
CA ASP A 41 -0.51 -12.30 -2.82
C ASP A 41 -1.95 -12.80 -2.75
N ASP A 42 -2.59 -12.54 -1.62
CA ASP A 42 -3.97 -12.90 -1.36
C ASP A 42 -4.78 -11.65 -1.00
N ILE A 43 -5.65 -11.24 -1.90
CA ILE A 43 -6.54 -10.09 -1.73
C ILE A 43 -7.93 -10.63 -1.39
N GLN A 44 -8.34 -10.45 -0.15
CA GLN A 44 -9.68 -10.82 0.30
C GLN A 44 -10.76 -9.92 -0.32
N GLY A 45 -12.00 -10.34 -0.32
CA GLY A 45 -13.07 -9.64 -1.04
C GLY A 45 -13.37 -8.22 -0.55
N ARG A 46 -14.07 -7.45 -1.39
CA ARG A 46 -14.57 -6.08 -1.09
C ARG A 46 -13.48 -5.05 -0.82
N CYS A 47 -12.27 -5.29 -1.29
CA CYS A 47 -11.17 -4.34 -1.17
C CYS A 47 -11.26 -3.23 -2.22
N LYS A 48 -10.74 -2.05 -1.87
CA LYS A 48 -10.57 -0.94 -2.80
C LYS A 48 -9.09 -0.58 -2.85
N ILE A 49 -8.48 -0.74 -4.03
CA ILE A 49 -7.05 -0.50 -4.25
C ILE A 49 -6.93 0.57 -5.32
N GLY A 50 -6.22 1.64 -5.00
CA GLY A 50 -5.99 2.80 -5.87
C GLY A 50 -5.03 2.50 -7.02
N ASN A 51 -4.52 3.56 -7.64
CA ASN A 51 -3.60 3.48 -8.76
C ASN A 51 -2.14 3.41 -8.30
N TYR A 52 -1.27 2.83 -9.12
CA TYR A 52 0.18 2.74 -8.87
C TYR A 52 0.54 2.06 -7.55
N VAL A 53 -0.33 1.22 -7.01
CA VAL A 53 -0.06 0.44 -5.81
C VAL A 53 0.89 -0.71 -6.15
N ARG A 54 1.90 -0.91 -5.32
CA ARG A 54 2.88 -1.98 -5.47
C ARG A 54 2.89 -2.89 -4.25
N MET A 55 2.64 -4.16 -4.48
CA MET A 55 2.73 -5.21 -3.48
C MET A 55 3.84 -6.18 -3.86
N HIS A 56 4.68 -6.50 -2.89
CA HIS A 56 5.67 -7.56 -3.00
C HIS A 56 5.06 -8.91 -2.60
N SER A 57 5.81 -9.99 -2.80
CA SER A 57 5.30 -11.35 -2.62
C SER A 57 4.81 -11.67 -1.20
N ASN A 58 3.80 -12.54 -1.11
CA ASN A 58 3.21 -13.05 0.14
C ASN A 58 2.53 -11.96 0.98
N VAL A 59 1.93 -10.97 0.34
CA VAL A 59 1.10 -9.97 1.02
C VAL A 59 -0.31 -10.50 1.17
N HIS A 60 -0.87 -10.37 2.39
CA HIS A 60 -2.26 -10.68 2.66
C HIS A 60 -3.04 -9.40 2.95
N ILE A 61 -4.07 -9.15 2.18
CA ILE A 61 -4.97 -7.99 2.34
C ILE A 61 -6.33 -8.47 2.85
N GLY A 62 -6.60 -8.22 4.11
CA GLY A 62 -7.86 -8.55 4.75
C GLY A 62 -9.06 -7.87 4.11
N GLN A 63 -10.22 -8.50 4.22
CA GLN A 63 -11.48 -8.06 3.60
C GLN A 63 -11.83 -6.61 3.94
N ALA A 64 -12.42 -5.90 2.96
CA ALA A 64 -12.87 -4.52 3.07
C ALA A 64 -11.76 -3.48 3.31
N SER A 65 -10.50 -3.84 3.12
CA SER A 65 -9.39 -2.87 3.20
C SER A 65 -9.44 -1.85 2.07
N VAL A 66 -8.98 -0.63 2.39
CA VAL A 66 -8.88 0.48 1.44
C VAL A 66 -7.42 0.91 1.34
N ILE A 67 -6.85 0.83 0.14
CA ILE A 67 -5.47 1.20 -0.14
C ILE A 67 -5.50 2.30 -1.20
N GLU A 68 -5.03 3.48 -0.87
CA GLU A 68 -5.00 4.61 -1.78
C GLU A 68 -3.84 4.54 -2.78
N ASP A 69 -3.75 5.54 -3.67
CA ASP A 69 -2.75 5.58 -4.74
C ASP A 69 -1.31 5.60 -4.20
N PHE A 70 -0.38 5.04 -4.95
CA PHE A 70 1.07 5.10 -4.70
C PHE A 70 1.53 4.47 -3.39
N VAL A 71 0.75 3.56 -2.82
CA VAL A 71 1.15 2.80 -1.63
C VAL A 71 2.10 1.68 -2.01
N TRP A 72 3.13 1.47 -1.18
CA TRP A 72 4.06 0.35 -1.29
C TRP A 72 3.92 -0.59 -0.11
N ILE A 73 3.71 -1.88 -0.40
CA ILE A 73 3.57 -2.94 0.59
C ILE A 73 4.63 -4.00 0.32
N PHE A 74 5.49 -4.21 1.30
CA PHE A 74 6.64 -5.09 1.21
C PHE A 74 6.29 -6.55 1.59
N PRO A 75 7.21 -7.52 1.34
CA PRO A 75 6.88 -8.93 1.49
C PRO A 75 6.36 -9.31 2.88
N TYR A 76 5.44 -10.28 2.91
CA TYR A 76 4.87 -10.87 4.13
C TYR A 76 4.10 -9.90 5.03
N VAL A 77 3.63 -8.79 4.50
CA VAL A 77 2.73 -7.89 5.23
C VAL A 77 1.35 -8.51 5.31
N VAL A 78 0.72 -8.38 6.48
CA VAL A 78 -0.65 -8.86 6.75
C VAL A 78 -1.52 -7.70 7.21
N LEU A 79 -2.57 -7.40 6.46
CA LEU A 79 -3.68 -6.54 6.90
C LEU A 79 -4.80 -7.45 7.39
N THR A 80 -5.15 -7.32 8.66
CA THR A 80 -6.21 -8.14 9.26
C THR A 80 -7.57 -7.46 9.18
N ASN A 81 -8.67 -8.19 9.42
CA ASN A 81 -10.03 -7.67 9.24
C ASN A 81 -11.03 -8.04 10.34
N ASP A 82 -10.67 -8.95 11.26
CA ASP A 82 -11.52 -9.33 12.39
C ASP A 82 -10.93 -8.78 13.69
N PRO A 83 -11.60 -7.81 14.35
CA PRO A 83 -11.08 -7.17 15.56
C PRO A 83 -11.14 -8.07 16.80
N THR A 84 -12.03 -9.06 16.81
CA THR A 84 -12.25 -9.95 17.96
C THR A 84 -12.50 -11.40 17.50
N PRO A 85 -11.52 -12.04 16.82
CA PRO A 85 -11.74 -13.34 16.19
C PRO A 85 -12.06 -14.47 17.20
N PRO A 86 -13.07 -15.35 16.89
CA PRO A 86 -13.89 -15.23 15.71
C PRO A 86 -15.10 -14.29 15.94
N SER A 87 -15.35 -13.38 14.98
CA SER A 87 -16.53 -12.51 15.05
C SER A 87 -17.17 -12.31 13.68
N GLU A 88 -18.41 -11.80 13.66
CA GLU A 88 -19.09 -11.39 12.44
C GLU A 88 -18.80 -9.92 12.07
N VAL A 89 -18.04 -9.22 12.90
CA VAL A 89 -17.64 -7.84 12.67
C VAL A 89 -16.38 -7.80 11.82
N MET A 90 -16.48 -7.21 10.63
CA MET A 90 -15.36 -7.08 9.72
C MET A 90 -14.97 -5.60 9.58
N GLY A 91 -13.71 -5.28 9.89
CA GLY A 91 -13.14 -3.95 9.78
C GLY A 91 -11.86 -3.97 8.95
N GLY A 92 -11.91 -3.48 7.72
CA GLY A 92 -10.70 -3.38 6.90
C GLY A 92 -9.70 -2.34 7.42
N VAL A 93 -8.47 -2.44 6.96
CA VAL A 93 -7.41 -1.45 7.19
C VAL A 93 -7.49 -0.36 6.11
N THR A 94 -7.22 0.89 6.48
CA THR A 94 -7.08 1.98 5.51
C THR A 94 -5.63 2.43 5.40
N ILE A 95 -5.06 2.40 4.19
CA ILE A 95 -3.71 2.89 3.90
C ILE A 95 -3.81 4.06 2.94
N LYS A 96 -3.37 5.23 3.39
CA LYS A 96 -3.41 6.48 2.64
C LYS A 96 -2.24 6.63 1.67
N LYS A 97 -2.39 7.56 0.72
CA LYS A 97 -1.42 7.83 -0.36
C LYS A 97 0.03 7.89 0.12
N PHE A 98 0.93 7.31 -0.66
CA PHE A 98 2.37 7.35 -0.45
C PHE A 98 2.88 6.67 0.82
N ALA A 99 2.02 6.06 1.62
CA ALA A 99 2.46 5.29 2.79
C ALA A 99 3.27 4.05 2.35
N VAL A 100 4.19 3.65 3.20
CA VAL A 100 5.06 2.49 2.99
C VAL A 100 4.92 1.52 4.16
N ILE A 101 4.61 0.27 3.86
CA ILE A 101 4.46 -0.80 4.86
C ILE A 101 5.60 -1.79 4.65
N ALA A 102 6.57 -1.78 5.56
CA ALA A 102 7.75 -2.62 5.43
C ALA A 102 7.50 -4.09 5.80
N THR A 103 8.43 -4.93 5.40
CA THR A 103 8.38 -6.40 5.46
C THR A 103 7.92 -6.95 6.80
N GLN A 104 7.05 -7.99 6.76
CA GLN A 104 6.57 -8.73 7.95
C GLN A 104 5.78 -7.91 8.97
N SER A 105 5.24 -6.76 8.57
CA SER A 105 4.37 -5.98 9.45
C SER A 105 2.95 -6.53 9.48
N VAL A 106 2.29 -6.40 10.62
CA VAL A 106 0.88 -6.75 10.82
C VAL A 106 0.11 -5.50 11.21
N ILE A 107 -0.98 -5.21 10.49
CA ILE A 107 -1.84 -4.06 10.76
C ILE A 107 -3.19 -4.58 11.24
N LEU A 108 -3.64 -4.13 12.42
CA LEU A 108 -4.89 -4.58 13.01
C LEU A 108 -6.12 -3.93 12.36
N PRO A 109 -7.30 -4.56 12.48
CA PRO A 109 -8.53 -4.10 11.85
C PRO A 109 -8.91 -2.68 12.28
N GLY A 110 -9.44 -1.90 11.33
CA GLY A 110 -9.89 -0.53 11.57
C GLY A 110 -8.79 0.52 11.66
N VAL A 111 -7.51 0.12 11.66
CA VAL A 111 -6.37 1.05 11.71
C VAL A 111 -6.25 1.84 10.41
N THR A 112 -5.94 3.13 10.54
CA THR A 112 -5.59 4.02 9.44
C THR A 112 -4.10 4.36 9.47
N ILE A 113 -3.41 4.03 8.37
CA ILE A 113 -2.03 4.45 8.11
C ILE A 113 -2.10 5.70 7.23
N ASN A 114 -1.81 6.88 7.78
CA ASN A 114 -1.94 8.14 7.05
C ASN A 114 -0.82 8.34 6.02
N SER A 115 -1.05 9.31 5.14
CA SER A 115 -0.19 9.58 3.98
C SER A 115 1.26 9.82 4.37
N ASP A 116 2.18 9.39 3.51
CA ASP A 116 3.61 9.62 3.69
C ASP A 116 4.21 9.00 4.97
N SER A 117 3.49 8.13 5.66
CA SER A 117 4.01 7.45 6.86
C SER A 117 4.75 6.16 6.50
N LEU A 118 5.53 5.66 7.44
CA LEU A 118 6.30 4.42 7.28
C LEU A 118 6.05 3.49 8.47
N VAL A 119 5.59 2.30 8.16
CA VAL A 119 5.56 1.19 9.12
C VAL A 119 6.86 0.39 8.96
N ALA A 120 7.66 0.34 10.02
CA ALA A 120 8.94 -0.37 10.04
C ALA A 120 8.75 -1.89 9.99
N ALA A 121 9.74 -2.61 9.47
CA ALA A 121 9.68 -4.06 9.34
C ALA A 121 9.40 -4.77 10.69
N GLY A 122 8.55 -5.80 10.65
CA GLY A 122 8.17 -6.59 11.83
C GLY A 122 7.25 -5.86 12.83
N ALA A 123 6.71 -4.70 12.48
CA ALA A 123 5.84 -3.95 13.38
C ALA A 123 4.45 -4.57 13.50
N VAL A 124 3.85 -4.52 14.70
CA VAL A 124 2.43 -4.84 14.93
C VAL A 124 1.68 -3.56 15.26
N VAL A 125 0.96 -3.02 14.28
CA VAL A 125 0.31 -1.71 14.38
C VAL A 125 -1.10 -1.89 14.90
N THR A 126 -1.36 -1.35 16.08
CA THR A 126 -2.62 -1.48 16.82
C THR A 126 -3.42 -0.18 16.90
N LYS A 127 -2.89 0.93 16.39
CA LYS A 127 -3.47 2.27 16.42
C LYS A 127 -3.14 3.03 15.15
N ASP A 128 -3.92 4.04 14.83
CA ASP A 128 -3.69 4.92 13.69
C ASP A 128 -2.28 5.52 13.72
N VAL A 129 -1.68 5.59 12.53
CA VAL A 129 -0.37 6.21 12.31
C VAL A 129 -0.59 7.56 11.63
N LYS A 130 -0.05 8.63 12.19
CA LYS A 130 -0.21 9.97 11.64
C LYS A 130 0.71 10.19 10.44
N GLN A 131 0.37 11.20 9.64
CA GLN A 131 1.21 11.60 8.50
C GLN A 131 2.65 11.88 8.94
N TYR A 132 3.60 11.41 8.16
CA TYR A 132 5.06 11.49 8.36
C TYR A 132 5.61 10.68 9.53
N GLU A 133 4.81 10.03 10.34
CA GLU A 133 5.32 9.18 11.41
C GLU A 133 6.01 7.93 10.85
N VAL A 134 7.07 7.52 11.52
CA VAL A 134 7.67 6.18 11.43
C VAL A 134 7.29 5.43 12.69
N VAL A 135 6.58 4.31 12.52
CA VAL A 135 6.20 3.44 13.65
C VAL A 135 6.90 2.09 13.56
N GLY A 136 7.23 1.51 14.72
CA GLY A 136 7.89 0.20 14.78
C GLY A 136 7.72 -0.49 16.12
N GLY A 137 7.98 -1.79 16.15
CA GLY A 137 7.89 -2.64 17.35
C GLY A 137 6.56 -3.37 17.50
N ASN A 138 6.40 -4.12 18.56
CA ASN A 138 5.19 -4.89 18.92
C ASN A 138 4.84 -4.63 20.41
N PRO A 139 3.74 -3.90 20.73
CA PRO A 139 2.95 -3.09 19.80
C PRO A 139 3.75 -1.92 19.22
N ALA A 140 3.41 -1.50 18.00
CA ALA A 140 4.12 -0.42 17.31
C ALA A 140 3.94 0.93 18.03
N LYS A 141 5.04 1.69 18.09
CA LYS A 141 5.08 3.05 18.62
C LYS A 141 5.80 3.96 17.65
N VAL A 142 5.56 5.26 17.75
CA VAL A 142 6.32 6.25 16.96
C VAL A 142 7.79 6.20 17.37
N ILE A 143 8.65 5.95 16.40
CA ILE A 143 10.11 5.83 16.59
C ILE A 143 10.90 6.93 15.87
N SER A 144 10.30 7.54 14.84
CA SER A 144 10.93 8.63 14.08
C SER A 144 9.90 9.39 13.24
N ASP A 145 10.40 10.32 12.42
CA ASP A 145 9.70 11.00 11.34
C ASP A 145 10.38 10.66 10.02
N VAL A 146 9.60 10.36 8.97
CA VAL A 146 10.14 9.96 7.65
C VAL A 146 11.08 11.01 7.06
N ARG A 147 10.84 12.29 7.31
CA ARG A 147 11.64 13.43 6.82
C ARG A 147 13.07 13.46 7.40
N LYS A 148 13.33 12.67 8.44
CA LYS A 148 14.66 12.49 9.04
C LYS A 148 15.43 11.34 8.42
N ILE A 149 14.80 10.51 7.58
CA ILE A 149 15.45 9.37 6.96
C ILE A 149 16.28 9.84 5.77
N LYS A 150 17.56 9.50 5.81
CA LYS A 150 18.54 9.88 4.79
C LYS A 150 19.12 8.66 4.09
N ASN A 151 19.50 8.84 2.85
CA ASN A 151 20.35 7.89 2.14
C ASN A 151 21.69 7.81 2.87
N ARG A 152 22.13 6.59 3.15
CA ARG A 152 23.39 6.37 3.91
C ARG A 152 24.65 6.75 3.15
N GLU A 153 24.60 6.73 1.82
CA GLU A 153 25.73 7.03 0.96
C GLU A 153 25.80 8.52 0.60
N THR A 154 24.64 9.11 0.23
CA THR A 154 24.61 10.50 -0.27
C THR A 154 24.25 11.53 0.79
N GLY A 155 23.66 11.10 1.93
CA GLY A 155 23.16 12.00 2.98
C GLY A 155 21.86 12.75 2.60
N GLU A 156 21.33 12.56 1.42
CA GLU A 156 20.11 13.20 0.94
C GLU A 156 18.86 12.62 1.59
N ASN A 157 17.79 13.42 1.67
CA ASN A 157 16.50 12.95 2.15
C ASN A 157 15.89 11.96 1.14
N VAL A 158 15.43 10.81 1.62
CA VAL A 158 14.77 9.79 0.79
C VAL A 158 13.24 9.77 0.94
N TYR A 159 12.72 10.53 1.87
CA TYR A 159 11.27 10.70 2.08
C TYR A 159 10.89 12.19 2.16
N PRO A 160 9.66 12.55 1.71
CA PRO A 160 8.67 11.68 1.08
C PRO A 160 9.20 11.08 -0.23
N TRP A 161 9.05 9.77 -0.38
CA TRP A 161 9.73 9.00 -1.44
C TRP A 161 9.38 9.44 -2.87
N ARG A 162 8.24 10.08 -3.10
CA ARG A 162 7.85 10.59 -4.42
C ARG A 162 8.81 11.64 -4.99
N TYR A 163 9.62 12.28 -4.16
CA TYR A 163 10.64 13.24 -4.60
C TYR A 163 12.00 12.60 -4.90
N SER A 164 12.24 11.40 -4.36
CA SER A 164 13.51 10.69 -4.51
C SER A 164 13.44 9.47 -5.43
N PHE A 165 12.22 8.97 -5.75
CA PHE A 165 12.01 7.79 -6.56
C PHE A 165 11.07 8.06 -7.73
N LYS A 166 11.54 7.77 -8.96
CA LYS A 166 10.79 8.06 -10.20
C LYS A 166 10.50 6.83 -11.05
N ARG A 167 11.29 5.76 -10.91
CA ARG A 167 11.21 4.60 -11.80
C ARG A 167 9.81 3.96 -11.80
N TYR A 168 9.23 3.85 -13.00
CA TYR A 168 7.86 3.34 -13.22
C TYR A 168 6.74 4.19 -12.61
N MET A 169 7.03 5.42 -12.24
CA MET A 169 6.03 6.36 -11.77
C MET A 169 5.58 7.30 -12.90
N PRO A 170 4.38 7.89 -12.82
CA PRO A 170 3.90 8.77 -13.89
C PRO A 170 4.75 10.05 -14.04
N TRP A 171 5.62 10.35 -13.10
CA TRP A 171 6.60 11.45 -13.15
C TRP A 171 8.03 11.01 -13.49
N GLU A 172 8.22 9.83 -14.10
CA GLU A 172 9.55 9.30 -14.40
C GLU A 172 10.37 10.22 -15.30
N GLN A 173 9.71 10.87 -16.27
CA GLN A 173 10.33 11.79 -17.24
C GLN A 173 10.33 13.26 -16.78
N SER A 174 9.84 13.54 -15.57
CA SER A 174 9.76 14.87 -14.99
C SER A 174 10.12 14.83 -13.50
N ASP A 175 9.45 15.64 -12.69
CA ASP A 175 9.39 15.54 -11.23
C ASP A 175 7.93 15.47 -10.77
N TYR A 176 7.71 15.11 -9.50
CA TYR A 176 6.39 14.93 -8.95
C TYR A 176 5.54 16.21 -9.02
N ASP A 177 6.12 17.35 -8.67
CA ASP A 177 5.39 18.64 -8.62
C ASP A 177 4.92 19.09 -10.01
N THR A 178 5.77 18.91 -11.02
CA THR A 178 5.43 19.19 -12.42
C THR A 178 4.31 18.27 -12.91
N TRP A 179 4.42 16.98 -12.62
CA TRP A 179 3.38 16.03 -12.98
C TRP A 179 2.03 16.34 -12.30
N GLU A 180 2.03 16.64 -11.01
CA GLU A 180 0.82 16.94 -10.25
C GLU A 180 0.12 18.20 -10.77
N LYS A 181 0.87 19.27 -11.06
CA LYS A 181 0.33 20.49 -11.66
C LYS A 181 -0.33 20.23 -13.03
N ASN A 182 0.31 19.43 -13.86
CA ASN A 182 -0.24 19.09 -15.17
C ASN A 182 -1.53 18.26 -15.07
N LYS A 183 -1.60 17.34 -14.11
CA LYS A 183 -2.81 16.55 -13.83
C LYS A 183 -3.99 17.44 -13.42
N LEU A 184 -3.79 18.42 -12.58
CA LEU A 184 -4.83 19.37 -12.15
C LEU A 184 -5.35 20.20 -13.32
N ASN A 185 -4.48 20.64 -14.21
CA ASN A 185 -4.86 21.42 -15.41
C ASN A 185 -5.70 20.61 -16.41
N HIS A 186 -5.54 19.28 -16.48
CA HIS A 186 -6.34 18.41 -17.37
C HIS A 186 -7.65 17.93 -16.73
N SER A 187 -7.82 18.08 -15.42
CA SER A 187 -9.05 17.69 -14.70
C SER A 187 -10.09 18.81 -14.67
N THR A 188 -9.76 20.00 -15.20
CA THR A 188 -10.62 21.19 -15.22
C THR A 188 -11.23 21.47 -16.61
N LEU A 189 -11.05 20.55 -17.56
CA LEU A 189 -11.68 20.53 -18.90
C LEU A 189 -12.66 19.38 -19.01
#